data_2ff8b56db1b26627ce7089eec44120c9
#
_entry.id   2ff8b56db1b26627ce7089eec44120c9
#
_cell.length_a   1.000
_cell.length_b   1.000
_cell.length_c   1.000
_cell.angle_alpha   90.00
_cell.angle_beta   90.00
_cell.angle_gamma   90.00
#
_symmetry.space_group_name_H-M   'P 1'
#
loop_
_entity.id
_entity.type
_entity.pdbx_description
1 polymer ?
#
loop_
_entity_poly.entity_id
_entity_poly.type
_entity_poly.pdbx_seq_one_letter_code
_entity_poly.pdbx_strand_id
1 'polypeptide(L)'
;MAKPFGGKRPQDLRHTLRRFMDYLGRHKIMLGVVGLLAAVSALAALLGTYMIRPIVNGVLENGSAAYLAGVVALTAGIYIVGALSTLGYTQLMVRAAQKILQDIRRDLFAHLQTLPLHYFDTNRKGDLMSLFTNDVDTISDALNNSFAVVIQTFIQVAGTLLLLFILNWRLSLLVVVGYIAMFWYINYSTQRSRAFYARQQASLGELDAYMEEMIAGQKVVKVFNHQQADMAAFAARNEKLREAGTGAQSYAATMIPAVVSIGYLNYAVIAVVGGLMVMWGWSDLGSLASYLVFVRQTTLPINQLTQQGNFLLAALAGAERIFTVMEEKPEIDEGTVELVSVRENSDGTLTECAGSTGRWAWCDRRRPDVPLEPLHGDVRFHDVSFGYTPDRMILQNLSLYAKPGQKIAFVGSTGAGKTTITNLINRFYEVSGGSITYDGMDVRLIKKNDLRRSLGVVLQDTHLFTGTVADNIRFGKLDATQAEIEKAAKIANADSFIRRLPQGYNTMVTSDGANLSQGQRQLLAIARAAVADPPVLILDEATSSIDTRTEALIQKGMDGLMEGHTVFVIAHRLSTVRNADAIIVLEHGHIIERGTHDELLAKKGEYYQLYHGMFELA
;
A
#
# COMPACT_ATOMS: atom_id res chain seq x y z
N MET A 1 13.17 13.76 3.08
CA MET A 1 11.91 14.19 3.72
C MET A 1 10.75 13.75 2.82
N ALA A 2 10.03 12.71 3.19
CA ALA A 2 8.86 12.24 2.46
C ALA A 2 7.74 13.29 2.61
N LYS A 3 7.14 13.69 1.47
CA LYS A 3 6.00 14.63 1.47
C LYS A 3 4.81 13.96 2.18
N PRO A 4 4.13 14.65 3.12
CA PRO A 4 2.95 14.09 3.75
C PRO A 4 1.84 13.91 2.71
N PHE A 5 1.24 12.72 2.66
CA PHE A 5 0.08 12.38 1.86
C PHE A 5 -1.18 13.03 2.46
N GLY A 6 -1.30 14.35 2.34
CA GLY A 6 -2.51 15.09 2.71
C GLY A 6 -3.37 15.34 1.49
N GLY A 7 -4.68 15.08 1.60
CA GLY A 7 -5.75 15.17 0.62
C GLY A 7 -5.64 16.23 -0.50
N LYS A 8 -4.73 16.03 -1.43
CA LYS A 8 -4.62 16.84 -2.65
C LYS A 8 -5.63 16.31 -3.67
N ARG A 9 -6.26 17.25 -4.40
CA ARG A 9 -7.04 16.91 -5.59
C ARG A 9 -6.16 16.12 -6.55
N PRO A 10 -6.73 15.13 -7.29
CA PRO A 10 -5.98 14.39 -8.30
C PRO A 10 -5.24 15.36 -9.24
N GLN A 11 -3.96 15.09 -9.50
CA GLN A 11 -3.14 15.93 -10.37
C GLN A 11 -3.48 15.67 -11.84
N ASP A 12 -3.75 14.39 -12.21
CA ASP A 12 -4.21 13.98 -13.53
C ASP A 12 -5.54 13.22 -13.45
N LEU A 13 -6.61 13.99 -13.30
CA LEU A 13 -7.98 13.48 -13.19
C LEU A 13 -8.40 12.66 -14.41
N ARG A 14 -7.94 13.05 -15.61
CA ARG A 14 -8.34 12.40 -16.87
C ARG A 14 -7.72 11.01 -16.99
N HIS A 15 -6.44 10.90 -16.66
CA HIS A 15 -5.72 9.63 -16.69
C HIS A 15 -6.26 8.66 -15.63
N THR A 16 -6.40 9.14 -14.39
CA THR A 16 -6.96 8.36 -13.27
C THR A 16 -8.36 7.85 -13.58
N LEU A 17 -9.24 8.72 -14.13
CA LEU A 17 -10.60 8.35 -14.49
C LEU A 17 -10.61 7.27 -15.59
N ARG A 18 -9.75 7.39 -16.60
CA ARG A 18 -9.65 6.39 -17.66
C ARG A 18 -9.25 5.03 -17.10
N ARG A 19 -8.22 4.97 -16.29
CA ARG A 19 -7.77 3.72 -15.63
C ARG A 19 -8.85 3.14 -14.72
N PHE A 20 -9.54 3.99 -13.97
CA PHE A 20 -10.64 3.55 -13.13
C PHE A 20 -11.79 2.97 -13.96
N MET A 21 -12.12 3.62 -15.08
CA MET A 21 -13.14 3.12 -16.03
C MET A 21 -12.75 1.76 -16.65
N ASP A 22 -11.46 1.47 -16.82
CA ASP A 22 -11.01 0.14 -17.28
C ASP A 22 -11.37 -0.96 -16.26
N TYR A 23 -11.21 -0.70 -14.96
CA TYR A 23 -11.65 -1.63 -13.90
C TYR A 23 -13.17 -1.77 -13.84
N LEU A 24 -13.90 -0.67 -13.96
CA LEU A 24 -15.37 -0.69 -14.07
C LEU A 24 -15.82 -1.47 -15.31
N GLY A 25 -15.11 -1.30 -16.43
CA GLY A 25 -15.37 -1.98 -17.70
C GLY A 25 -15.28 -3.50 -17.63
N ARG A 26 -14.44 -4.07 -16.75
CA ARG A 26 -14.38 -5.52 -16.51
C ARG A 26 -15.70 -6.09 -15.98
N HIS A 27 -16.51 -5.25 -15.27
CA HIS A 27 -17.79 -5.61 -14.66
C HIS A 27 -18.98 -4.87 -15.28
N LYS A 28 -18.87 -4.42 -16.54
CA LYS A 28 -19.85 -3.56 -17.24
C LYS A 28 -21.29 -4.08 -17.24
N ILE A 29 -21.50 -5.40 -17.38
CA ILE A 29 -22.85 -5.99 -17.38
C ILE A 29 -23.52 -5.78 -16.02
N MET A 30 -22.79 -6.07 -14.93
CA MET A 30 -23.33 -5.94 -13.58
C MET A 30 -23.60 -4.47 -13.23
N LEU A 31 -22.71 -3.56 -13.58
CA LEU A 31 -22.89 -2.12 -13.41
C LEU A 31 -24.01 -1.58 -14.31
N GLY A 32 -24.17 -2.10 -15.52
CA GLY A 32 -25.28 -1.77 -16.41
C GLY A 32 -26.65 -2.15 -15.82
N VAL A 33 -26.75 -3.36 -15.21
CA VAL A 33 -27.97 -3.78 -14.51
C VAL A 33 -28.24 -2.90 -13.28
N VAL A 34 -27.21 -2.54 -12.52
CA VAL A 34 -27.32 -1.61 -11.39
C VAL A 34 -27.85 -0.26 -11.85
N GLY A 35 -27.29 0.29 -12.95
CA GLY A 35 -27.74 1.55 -13.53
C GLY A 35 -29.20 1.50 -14.01
N LEU A 36 -29.59 0.41 -14.66
CA LEU A 36 -30.98 0.20 -15.12
C LEU A 36 -31.96 0.14 -13.93
N LEU A 37 -31.63 -0.66 -12.90
CA LEU A 37 -32.49 -0.78 -11.70
C LEU A 37 -32.56 0.53 -10.93
N ALA A 38 -31.47 1.30 -10.84
CA ALA A 38 -31.47 2.63 -10.24
C ALA A 38 -32.35 3.60 -11.03
N ALA A 39 -32.32 3.54 -12.36
CA ALA A 39 -33.19 4.34 -13.23
C ALA A 39 -34.67 3.95 -13.05
N VAL A 40 -34.99 2.66 -13.01
CA VAL A 40 -36.36 2.17 -12.77
C VAL A 40 -36.87 2.64 -11.40
N SER A 41 -36.03 2.56 -10.36
CA SER A 41 -36.38 3.05 -9.02
C SER A 41 -36.67 4.56 -9.01
N ALA A 42 -35.82 5.37 -9.67
CA ALA A 42 -36.03 6.81 -9.77
C ALA A 42 -37.31 7.17 -10.55
N LEU A 43 -37.56 6.48 -11.66
CA LEU A 43 -38.78 6.67 -12.46
C LEU A 43 -40.04 6.25 -11.68
N ALA A 44 -39.98 5.14 -10.93
CA ALA A 44 -41.08 4.72 -10.08
C ALA A 44 -41.42 5.76 -9.00
N ALA A 45 -40.40 6.38 -8.38
CA ALA A 45 -40.61 7.46 -7.42
C ALA A 45 -41.26 8.70 -8.07
N LEU A 46 -40.83 9.09 -9.27
CA LEU A 46 -41.42 10.21 -10.03
C LEU A 46 -42.87 9.92 -10.44
N LEU A 47 -43.11 8.74 -11.02
CA LEU A 47 -44.47 8.31 -11.43
C LEU A 47 -45.42 8.17 -10.26
N GLY A 48 -44.92 7.58 -9.14
CA GLY A 48 -45.71 7.46 -7.91
C GLY A 48 -46.15 8.83 -7.36
N THR A 49 -45.27 9.83 -7.40
CA THR A 49 -45.62 11.21 -7.02
C THR A 49 -46.57 11.85 -8.03
N TYR A 50 -46.42 11.58 -9.32
CA TYR A 50 -47.36 12.09 -10.37
C TYR A 50 -48.76 11.51 -10.20
N MET A 51 -48.92 10.26 -9.71
CA MET A 51 -50.23 9.62 -9.48
C MET A 51 -51.09 10.34 -8.46
N ILE A 52 -50.57 11.28 -7.68
CA ILE A 52 -51.34 12.13 -6.79
C ILE A 52 -52.39 12.96 -7.61
N ARG A 53 -52.00 13.40 -8.81
CA ARG A 53 -52.91 14.16 -9.68
C ARG A 53 -54.18 13.38 -10.05
N PRO A 54 -54.13 12.20 -10.69
CA PRO A 54 -55.30 11.41 -11.02
C PRO A 54 -56.08 10.94 -9.79
N ILE A 55 -55.40 10.73 -8.64
CA ILE A 55 -56.09 10.38 -7.38
C ILE A 55 -57.00 11.54 -6.94
N VAL A 56 -56.44 12.77 -6.85
CA VAL A 56 -57.18 13.94 -6.36
C VAL A 56 -58.29 14.35 -7.34
N ASN A 57 -57.99 14.44 -8.64
CA ASN A 57 -58.96 14.83 -9.65
C ASN A 57 -60.05 13.75 -9.80
N GLY A 58 -59.69 12.48 -9.77
CA GLY A 58 -60.69 11.41 -9.87
C GLY A 58 -61.66 11.31 -8.71
N VAL A 59 -61.21 11.70 -7.50
CA VAL A 59 -62.12 11.82 -6.34
C VAL A 59 -63.09 12.98 -6.52
N LEU A 60 -62.64 14.09 -7.07
CA LEU A 60 -63.45 15.29 -7.27
C LEU A 60 -64.45 15.14 -8.44
N GLU A 61 -64.02 14.52 -9.54
CA GLU A 61 -64.81 14.40 -10.77
C GLU A 61 -65.73 13.19 -10.78
N ASN A 62 -65.27 12.03 -10.34
CA ASN A 62 -65.96 10.74 -10.49
C ASN A 62 -66.62 10.23 -9.23
N GLY A 63 -66.13 10.60 -8.02
CA GLY A 63 -66.68 10.16 -6.71
C GLY A 63 -66.75 8.63 -6.49
N SER A 64 -66.17 7.81 -7.41
CA SER A 64 -66.30 6.37 -7.41
C SER A 64 -65.18 5.72 -6.57
N ALA A 65 -65.59 4.96 -5.56
CA ALA A 65 -64.65 4.17 -4.73
C ALA A 65 -63.89 3.13 -5.56
N ALA A 66 -64.49 2.55 -6.60
CA ALA A 66 -63.84 1.58 -7.48
C ALA A 66 -62.72 2.22 -8.31
N TYR A 67 -62.92 3.44 -8.84
CA TYR A 67 -61.86 4.20 -9.54
C TYR A 67 -60.68 4.50 -8.59
N LEU A 68 -60.98 5.04 -7.42
CA LEU A 68 -59.98 5.33 -6.40
C LEU A 68 -59.18 4.07 -6.03
N ALA A 69 -59.84 2.94 -5.76
CA ALA A 69 -59.15 1.69 -5.47
C ALA A 69 -58.23 1.23 -6.61
N GLY A 70 -58.67 1.39 -7.87
CA GLY A 70 -57.84 1.06 -9.05
C GLY A 70 -56.58 1.92 -9.16
N VAL A 71 -56.71 3.24 -8.99
CA VAL A 71 -55.53 4.16 -9.09
C VAL A 71 -54.59 3.97 -7.90
N VAL A 72 -55.11 3.72 -6.70
CA VAL A 72 -54.28 3.41 -5.51
C VAL A 72 -53.56 2.08 -5.69
N ALA A 73 -54.24 1.03 -6.20
CA ALA A 73 -53.58 -0.25 -6.50
C ALA A 73 -52.47 -0.10 -7.56
N LEU A 74 -52.69 0.68 -8.62
CA LEU A 74 -51.65 0.99 -9.63
C LEU A 74 -50.47 1.71 -8.99
N THR A 75 -50.72 2.73 -8.16
CA THR A 75 -49.69 3.48 -7.44
C THR A 75 -48.89 2.58 -6.51
N ALA A 76 -49.55 1.70 -5.78
CA ALA A 76 -48.91 0.69 -4.92
C ALA A 76 -47.99 -0.24 -5.75
N GLY A 77 -48.48 -0.70 -6.92
CA GLY A 77 -47.67 -1.50 -7.86
C GLY A 77 -46.42 -0.78 -8.31
N ILE A 78 -46.51 0.51 -8.68
CA ILE A 78 -45.35 1.34 -9.06
C ILE A 78 -44.33 1.42 -7.91
N TYR A 79 -44.78 1.68 -6.68
CA TYR A 79 -43.87 1.74 -5.52
C TYR A 79 -43.26 0.38 -5.17
N ILE A 80 -43.99 -0.73 -5.33
CA ILE A 80 -43.45 -2.08 -5.13
C ILE A 80 -42.32 -2.34 -6.14
N VAL A 81 -42.52 -2.03 -7.42
CA VAL A 81 -41.48 -2.16 -8.45
C VAL A 81 -40.29 -1.28 -8.10
N GLY A 82 -40.50 -0.05 -7.66
CA GLY A 82 -39.44 0.86 -7.20
C GLY A 82 -38.67 0.28 -6.02
N ALA A 83 -39.33 -0.26 -5.02
CA ALA A 83 -38.72 -0.88 -3.83
C ALA A 83 -37.89 -2.12 -4.17
N LEU A 84 -38.44 -3.02 -5.02
CA LEU A 84 -37.71 -4.20 -5.50
C LEU A 84 -36.49 -3.82 -6.32
N SER A 85 -36.62 -2.80 -7.17
CA SER A 85 -35.48 -2.26 -7.94
C SER A 85 -34.42 -1.66 -7.03
N THR A 86 -34.80 -0.98 -5.96
CA THR A 86 -33.87 -0.45 -4.95
C THR A 86 -33.11 -1.56 -4.25
N LEU A 87 -33.80 -2.58 -3.77
CA LEU A 87 -33.18 -3.77 -3.18
C LEU A 87 -32.23 -4.45 -4.17
N GLY A 88 -32.67 -4.61 -5.43
CA GLY A 88 -31.87 -5.23 -6.48
C GLY A 88 -30.57 -4.48 -6.76
N TYR A 89 -30.64 -3.17 -7.04
CA TYR A 89 -29.44 -2.42 -7.35
C TYR A 89 -28.49 -2.30 -6.15
N THR A 90 -29.01 -2.15 -4.94
CA THR A 90 -28.17 -2.06 -3.73
C THR A 90 -27.37 -3.34 -3.53
N GLN A 91 -28.03 -4.51 -3.59
CA GLN A 91 -27.36 -5.80 -3.44
C GLN A 91 -26.33 -6.08 -4.57
N LEU A 92 -26.69 -5.77 -5.80
CA LEU A 92 -25.79 -5.95 -6.94
C LEU A 92 -24.60 -4.98 -6.88
N MET A 93 -24.81 -3.73 -6.43
CA MET A 93 -23.74 -2.76 -6.30
C MET A 93 -22.69 -3.18 -5.29
N VAL A 94 -23.10 -3.69 -4.12
CA VAL A 94 -22.16 -4.24 -3.12
C VAL A 94 -21.33 -5.37 -3.72
N ARG A 95 -21.96 -6.30 -4.44
CA ARG A 95 -21.23 -7.40 -5.10
C ARG A 95 -20.28 -6.90 -6.20
N ALA A 96 -20.71 -5.92 -6.99
CA ALA A 96 -19.87 -5.31 -8.03
C ALA A 96 -18.66 -4.60 -7.41
N ALA A 97 -18.89 -3.77 -6.39
CA ALA A 97 -17.84 -3.05 -5.68
C ALA A 97 -16.80 -4.01 -5.11
N GLN A 98 -17.22 -5.06 -4.40
CA GLN A 98 -16.28 -6.03 -3.81
C GLN A 98 -15.43 -6.76 -4.87
N LYS A 99 -16.01 -7.09 -6.04
CA LYS A 99 -15.23 -7.70 -7.13
C LYS A 99 -14.21 -6.73 -7.72
N ILE A 100 -14.60 -5.47 -7.95
CA ILE A 100 -13.70 -4.42 -8.45
C ILE A 100 -12.54 -4.20 -7.46
N LEU A 101 -12.85 -4.11 -6.15
CA LEU A 101 -11.84 -3.95 -5.11
C LEU A 101 -10.91 -5.16 -4.98
N GLN A 102 -11.44 -6.38 -5.15
CA GLN A 102 -10.65 -7.60 -5.20
C GLN A 102 -9.64 -7.55 -6.36
N ASP A 103 -10.09 -7.13 -7.55
CA ASP A 103 -9.22 -7.00 -8.72
C ASP A 103 -8.13 -5.94 -8.48
N ILE A 104 -8.49 -4.76 -7.95
CA ILE A 104 -7.53 -3.69 -7.62
C ILE A 104 -6.48 -4.18 -6.61
N ARG A 105 -6.92 -4.80 -5.50
CA ARG A 105 -5.99 -5.32 -4.47
C ARG A 105 -5.07 -6.39 -5.03
N ARG A 106 -5.60 -7.31 -5.84
CA ARG A 106 -4.82 -8.37 -6.48
C ARG A 106 -3.76 -7.79 -7.41
N ASP A 107 -4.18 -6.90 -8.31
CA ASP A 107 -3.30 -6.31 -9.32
C ASP A 107 -2.24 -5.42 -8.66
N LEU A 108 -2.60 -4.64 -7.63
CA LEU A 108 -1.67 -3.84 -6.83
C LEU A 108 -0.63 -4.73 -6.12
N PHE A 109 -1.08 -5.79 -5.43
CA PHE A 109 -0.18 -6.68 -4.72
C PHE A 109 0.75 -7.42 -5.66
N ALA A 110 0.24 -7.93 -6.78
CA ALA A 110 1.05 -8.59 -7.80
C ALA A 110 2.11 -7.65 -8.37
N HIS A 111 1.74 -6.39 -8.63
CA HIS A 111 2.69 -5.41 -9.15
C HIS A 111 3.76 -5.04 -8.12
N LEU A 112 3.40 -4.84 -6.85
CA LEU A 112 4.37 -4.57 -5.77
C LEU A 112 5.45 -5.66 -5.67
N GLN A 113 5.11 -6.95 -5.93
CA GLN A 113 6.10 -8.04 -5.93
C GLN A 113 7.11 -7.94 -7.07
N THR A 114 6.84 -7.13 -8.10
CA THR A 114 7.75 -6.93 -9.24
C THR A 114 8.63 -5.71 -9.11
N LEU A 115 8.41 -4.85 -8.10
CA LEU A 115 9.15 -3.61 -7.93
C LEU A 115 10.56 -3.84 -7.38
N PRO A 116 11.56 -3.01 -7.79
CA PRO A 116 12.92 -3.09 -7.29
C PRO A 116 13.00 -2.70 -5.80
N LEU A 117 14.01 -3.21 -5.09
CA LEU A 117 14.22 -2.93 -3.66
C LEU A 117 14.33 -1.43 -3.36
N HIS A 118 14.94 -0.67 -4.28
CA HIS A 118 15.02 0.80 -4.18
C HIS A 118 13.68 1.47 -3.90
N TYR A 119 12.59 0.94 -4.47
CA TYR A 119 11.25 1.47 -4.24
C TYR A 119 10.83 1.33 -2.77
N PHE A 120 11.12 0.19 -2.14
CA PHE A 120 10.81 -0.07 -0.73
C PHE A 120 11.72 0.69 0.23
N ASP A 121 12.96 0.97 -0.16
CA ASP A 121 13.91 1.74 0.65
C ASP A 121 13.57 3.24 0.66
N THR A 122 12.95 3.74 -0.41
CA THR A 122 12.57 5.16 -0.56
C THR A 122 11.17 5.49 -0.07
N ASN A 123 10.28 4.50 0.02
CA ASN A 123 8.90 4.67 0.44
C ASN A 123 8.65 4.07 1.83
N ARG A 124 7.85 4.76 2.64
CA ARG A 124 7.49 4.28 3.98
C ARG A 124 6.53 3.10 3.90
N LYS A 125 6.80 2.05 4.68
CA LYS A 125 5.92 0.86 4.76
C LYS A 125 4.47 1.22 5.11
N GLY A 126 4.27 2.21 5.99
CA GLY A 126 2.94 2.70 6.37
C GLY A 126 2.16 3.32 5.20
N ASP A 127 2.85 4.07 4.32
CA ASP A 127 2.22 4.66 3.14
C ASP A 127 1.76 3.58 2.16
N LEU A 128 2.58 2.54 1.95
CA LEU A 128 2.22 1.39 1.11
C LEU A 128 1.03 0.61 1.69
N MET A 129 1.00 0.40 3.01
CA MET A 129 -0.14 -0.26 3.67
C MET A 129 -1.42 0.57 3.56
N SER A 130 -1.33 1.91 3.62
CA SER A 130 -2.46 2.82 3.47
C SER A 130 -3.16 2.69 2.11
N LEU A 131 -2.43 2.31 1.03
CA LEU A 131 -3.02 2.03 -0.28
C LEU A 131 -4.02 0.87 -0.22
N PHE A 132 -3.69 -0.21 0.52
CA PHE A 132 -4.55 -1.40 0.64
C PHE A 132 -5.72 -1.21 1.59
N THR A 133 -5.61 -0.31 2.55
CA THR A 133 -6.63 -0.02 3.56
C THR A 133 -7.41 1.24 3.19
N ASN A 134 -6.90 2.42 3.56
CA ASN A 134 -7.63 3.68 3.46
C ASN A 134 -8.05 4.05 2.03
N ASP A 135 -7.14 3.86 1.05
CA ASP A 135 -7.43 4.27 -0.32
C ASP A 135 -8.42 3.33 -1.00
N VAL A 136 -8.27 2.03 -0.79
CA VAL A 136 -9.21 1.03 -1.29
C VAL A 136 -10.58 1.18 -0.61
N ASP A 137 -10.62 1.47 0.71
CA ASP A 137 -11.88 1.69 1.42
C ASP A 137 -12.59 2.97 0.94
N THR A 138 -11.85 4.04 0.65
CA THR A 138 -12.40 5.26 0.05
C THR A 138 -13.02 4.98 -1.33
N ILE A 139 -12.40 4.15 -2.15
CA ILE A 139 -12.97 3.69 -3.43
C ILE A 139 -14.22 2.85 -3.20
N SER A 140 -14.21 1.95 -2.19
CA SER A 140 -15.36 1.15 -1.79
C SER A 140 -16.57 2.01 -1.46
N ASP A 141 -16.36 3.01 -0.61
CA ASP A 141 -17.41 3.93 -0.18
C ASP A 141 -17.98 4.73 -1.35
N ALA A 142 -17.13 5.21 -2.25
CA ALA A 142 -17.58 5.91 -3.45
C ALA A 142 -18.38 4.99 -4.39
N LEU A 143 -17.95 3.76 -4.62
CA LEU A 143 -18.68 2.80 -5.44
C LEU A 143 -20.04 2.46 -4.83
N ASN A 144 -20.09 2.12 -3.57
CA ASN A 144 -21.32 1.70 -2.89
C ASN A 144 -22.32 2.83 -2.71
N ASN A 145 -21.83 4.02 -2.34
CA ASN A 145 -22.68 5.14 -1.93
C ASN A 145 -22.89 6.17 -3.04
N SER A 146 -22.04 6.23 -4.08
CA SER A 146 -22.13 7.30 -5.08
C SER A 146 -22.63 6.84 -6.43
N PHE A 147 -22.24 5.66 -6.91
CA PHE A 147 -22.51 5.26 -8.30
C PHE A 147 -24.01 5.22 -8.61
N ALA A 148 -24.79 4.44 -7.85
CA ALA A 148 -26.24 4.32 -8.05
C ALA A 148 -26.98 5.62 -7.66
N VAL A 149 -26.52 6.27 -6.58
CA VAL A 149 -27.15 7.51 -6.07
C VAL A 149 -26.99 8.67 -7.05
N VAL A 150 -25.85 8.81 -7.72
CA VAL A 150 -25.67 9.85 -8.75
C VAL A 150 -26.62 9.65 -9.91
N ILE A 151 -26.77 8.41 -10.42
CA ILE A 151 -27.72 8.08 -11.50
C ILE A 151 -29.15 8.40 -11.07
N GLN A 152 -29.54 7.90 -9.88
CA GLN A 152 -30.88 8.09 -9.33
C GLN A 152 -31.19 9.58 -9.12
N THR A 153 -30.28 10.32 -8.49
CA THR A 153 -30.46 11.74 -8.19
C THR A 153 -30.53 12.58 -9.47
N PHE A 154 -29.70 12.27 -10.48
CA PHE A 154 -29.76 12.96 -11.78
C PHE A 154 -31.13 12.76 -12.45
N ILE A 155 -31.63 11.51 -12.51
CA ILE A 155 -32.93 11.21 -13.10
C ILE A 155 -34.05 11.88 -12.28
N GLN A 156 -33.96 11.87 -10.96
CA GLN A 156 -34.95 12.48 -10.07
C GLN A 156 -35.00 14.00 -10.24
N VAL A 157 -33.86 14.69 -10.26
CA VAL A 157 -33.81 16.16 -10.44
C VAL A 157 -34.30 16.56 -11.84
N ALA A 158 -33.74 15.91 -12.88
CA ALA A 158 -34.13 16.20 -14.25
C ALA A 158 -35.60 15.84 -14.52
N GLY A 159 -36.06 14.70 -14.06
CA GLY A 159 -37.44 14.23 -14.19
C GLY A 159 -38.43 15.10 -13.40
N THR A 160 -38.09 15.51 -12.18
CA THR A 160 -38.93 16.44 -11.42
C THR A 160 -39.06 17.79 -12.12
N LEU A 161 -37.95 18.37 -12.59
CA LEU A 161 -38.00 19.65 -13.36
C LEU A 161 -38.90 19.50 -14.59
N LEU A 162 -38.72 18.42 -15.36
CA LEU A 162 -39.55 18.17 -16.54
C LEU A 162 -41.03 18.06 -16.17
N LEU A 163 -41.39 17.29 -15.15
CA LEU A 163 -42.77 17.13 -14.70
C LEU A 163 -43.37 18.43 -14.15
N LEU A 164 -42.59 19.25 -13.44
CA LEU A 164 -43.02 20.57 -13.00
C LEU A 164 -43.41 21.47 -14.21
N PHE A 165 -42.59 21.48 -15.26
CA PHE A 165 -42.91 22.24 -16.48
C PHE A 165 -44.14 21.69 -17.23
N ILE A 166 -44.31 20.37 -17.28
CA ILE A 166 -45.49 19.72 -17.89
C ILE A 166 -46.76 20.02 -17.09
N LEU A 167 -46.70 20.00 -15.77
CA LEU A 167 -47.86 20.25 -14.89
C LEU A 167 -48.30 21.72 -14.95
N ASN A 168 -47.38 22.66 -14.84
CA ASN A 168 -47.67 24.09 -14.96
C ASN A 168 -46.37 24.90 -15.20
N TRP A 169 -46.12 25.31 -16.44
CA TRP A 169 -44.91 26.04 -16.81
C TRP A 169 -44.78 27.42 -16.14
N ARG A 170 -45.90 28.10 -15.82
CA ARG A 170 -45.91 29.42 -15.16
C ARG A 170 -45.43 29.32 -13.70
N LEU A 171 -45.90 28.32 -12.97
CA LEU A 171 -45.44 28.05 -11.61
C LEU A 171 -43.98 27.60 -11.62
N SER A 172 -43.53 26.88 -12.64
CA SER A 172 -42.15 26.42 -12.77
C SER A 172 -41.12 27.52 -12.84
N LEU A 173 -41.49 28.68 -13.42
CA LEU A 173 -40.61 29.86 -13.42
C LEU A 173 -40.35 30.37 -11.99
N LEU A 174 -41.37 30.36 -11.11
CA LEU A 174 -41.18 30.72 -9.68
C LEU A 174 -40.29 29.73 -8.95
N VAL A 175 -40.46 28.41 -9.22
CA VAL A 175 -39.60 27.37 -8.65
C VAL A 175 -38.15 27.55 -9.04
N VAL A 176 -37.89 27.88 -10.33
CA VAL A 176 -36.53 28.12 -10.83
C VAL A 176 -35.87 29.31 -10.13
N VAL A 177 -36.62 30.37 -9.86
CA VAL A 177 -36.11 31.53 -9.09
C VAL A 177 -35.70 31.10 -7.68
N GLY A 178 -36.51 30.26 -7.00
CA GLY A 178 -36.16 29.69 -5.69
C GLY A 178 -34.90 28.84 -5.74
N TYR A 179 -34.73 28.02 -6.77
CA TYR A 179 -33.51 27.21 -6.95
C TYR A 179 -32.27 28.05 -7.24
N ILE A 180 -32.40 29.11 -8.04
CA ILE A 180 -31.29 30.06 -8.25
C ILE A 180 -30.86 30.69 -6.93
N ALA A 181 -31.80 31.10 -6.08
CA ALA A 181 -31.50 31.61 -4.74
C ALA A 181 -30.79 30.59 -3.85
N MET A 182 -31.21 29.30 -3.88
CA MET A 182 -30.54 28.21 -3.19
C MET A 182 -29.11 28.02 -3.68
N PHE A 183 -28.89 27.95 -5.00
CA PHE A 183 -27.55 27.79 -5.59
C PHE A 183 -26.64 28.97 -5.25
N TRP A 184 -27.16 30.18 -5.28
CA TRP A 184 -26.40 31.35 -4.89
C TRP A 184 -25.94 31.27 -3.43
N TYR A 185 -26.85 30.90 -2.52
CA TYR A 185 -26.52 30.74 -1.10
C TYR A 185 -25.55 29.59 -0.86
N ILE A 186 -25.71 28.44 -1.51
CA ILE A 186 -24.79 27.30 -1.42
C ILE A 186 -23.39 27.72 -1.87
N ASN A 187 -23.28 28.41 -2.99
CA ASN A 187 -21.99 28.88 -3.49
C ASN A 187 -21.32 29.88 -2.54
N TYR A 188 -22.08 30.84 -2.00
CA TYR A 188 -21.61 31.78 -1.00
C TYR A 188 -21.08 31.07 0.26
N SER A 189 -21.87 30.19 0.84
CA SER A 189 -21.52 29.42 2.05
C SER A 189 -20.30 28.54 1.83
N THR A 190 -20.25 27.84 0.68
CA THR A 190 -19.12 26.96 0.31
C THR A 190 -17.81 27.73 0.16
N GLN A 191 -17.83 28.91 -0.47
CA GLN A 191 -16.61 29.72 -0.63
C GLN A 191 -16.08 30.20 0.72
N ARG A 192 -16.95 30.62 1.63
CA ARG A 192 -16.56 31.02 3.00
C ARG A 192 -16.05 29.85 3.82
N SER A 193 -16.76 28.73 3.78
CA SER A 193 -16.38 27.50 4.50
C SER A 193 -15.02 26.97 4.07
N ARG A 194 -14.69 27.00 2.78
CA ARG A 194 -13.39 26.53 2.24
C ARG A 194 -12.19 27.23 2.90
N ALA A 195 -12.27 28.52 3.11
CA ALA A 195 -11.17 29.29 3.72
C ALA A 195 -10.92 28.84 5.17
N PHE A 196 -11.99 28.59 5.94
CA PHE A 196 -11.89 28.10 7.30
C PHE A 196 -11.47 26.64 7.38
N TYR A 197 -11.96 25.75 6.49
CA TYR A 197 -11.51 24.36 6.40
C TYR A 197 -10.02 24.27 6.07
N ALA A 198 -9.50 25.11 5.19
CA ALA A 198 -8.06 25.16 4.90
C ALA A 198 -7.24 25.54 6.13
N ARG A 199 -7.71 26.53 6.91
CA ARG A 199 -7.07 26.92 8.18
C ARG A 199 -7.17 25.83 9.23
N GLN A 200 -8.33 25.19 9.36
CA GLN A 200 -8.55 24.06 10.27
C GLN A 200 -7.59 22.91 9.96
N GLN A 201 -7.44 22.56 8.67
CA GLN A 201 -6.54 21.48 8.26
C GLN A 201 -5.07 21.82 8.54
N ALA A 202 -4.67 23.07 8.33
CA ALA A 202 -3.32 23.54 8.66
C ALA A 202 -3.05 23.49 10.17
N SER A 203 -4.00 23.98 10.98
CA SER A 203 -3.88 23.96 12.45
C SER A 203 -3.92 22.52 13.01
N LEU A 204 -4.69 21.62 12.40
CA LEU A 204 -4.70 20.20 12.77
C LEU A 204 -3.34 19.57 12.48
N GLY A 205 -2.76 19.80 11.30
CA GLY A 205 -1.44 19.28 10.97
C GLY A 205 -0.32 19.82 11.88
N GLU A 206 -0.40 21.09 12.31
CA GLU A 206 0.53 21.66 13.29
C GLU A 206 0.39 21.00 14.68
N LEU A 207 -0.85 20.72 15.09
CA LEU A 207 -1.14 20.06 16.35
C LEU A 207 -0.72 18.60 16.34
N ASP A 208 -1.01 17.86 15.26
CA ASP A 208 -0.64 16.45 15.10
C ASP A 208 0.88 16.25 15.11
N ALA A 209 1.62 17.08 14.38
CA ALA A 209 3.09 17.03 14.38
C ALA A 209 3.66 17.29 15.78
N TYR A 210 3.08 18.25 16.51
CA TYR A 210 3.49 18.54 17.90
C TYR A 210 3.18 17.37 18.83
N MET A 211 2.01 16.75 18.72
CA MET A 211 1.64 15.57 19.52
C MET A 211 2.57 14.39 19.24
N GLU A 212 2.85 14.12 17.96
CA GLU A 212 3.76 13.04 17.55
C GLU A 212 5.15 13.23 18.18
N GLU A 213 5.70 14.45 18.11
CA GLU A 213 7.00 14.80 18.71
C GLU A 213 7.00 14.60 20.22
N MET A 214 5.99 15.13 20.93
CA MET A 214 5.91 15.04 22.39
C MET A 214 5.67 13.61 22.88
N ILE A 215 4.84 12.82 22.17
CA ILE A 215 4.61 11.40 22.50
C ILE A 215 5.88 10.59 22.28
N ALA A 216 6.57 10.78 21.15
CA ALA A 216 7.84 10.11 20.86
C ALA A 216 8.92 10.50 21.90
N GLY A 217 8.97 11.77 22.29
CA GLY A 217 9.88 12.32 23.29
C GLY A 217 9.44 12.18 24.75
N GLN A 218 8.36 11.42 25.06
CA GLN A 218 7.73 11.42 26.40
C GLN A 218 8.68 11.09 27.56
N LYS A 219 9.70 10.24 27.33
CA LYS A 219 10.73 9.97 28.34
C LYS A 219 11.54 11.23 28.70
N VAL A 220 11.90 12.02 27.69
CA VAL A 220 12.65 13.28 27.83
C VAL A 220 11.80 14.30 28.55
N VAL A 221 10.55 14.50 28.12
CA VAL A 221 9.58 15.40 28.76
C VAL A 221 9.45 15.10 30.27
N LYS A 222 9.37 13.82 30.65
CA LYS A 222 9.25 13.40 32.05
C LYS A 222 10.53 13.63 32.86
N VAL A 223 11.71 13.29 32.30
CA VAL A 223 12.99 13.44 32.99
C VAL A 223 13.32 14.91 33.26
N PHE A 224 12.97 15.79 32.31
CA PHE A 224 13.24 17.23 32.47
C PHE A 224 12.08 18.04 33.08
N ASN A 225 10.99 17.37 33.53
CA ASN A 225 9.80 17.98 34.13
C ASN A 225 9.17 19.09 33.26
N HIS A 226 9.13 18.88 31.95
CA HIS A 226 8.69 19.88 30.95
C HIS A 226 7.18 19.89 30.72
N GLN A 227 6.39 19.07 31.44
CA GLN A 227 4.96 18.80 31.17
C GLN A 227 4.10 20.06 31.17
N GLN A 228 4.37 21.03 32.12
CA GLN A 228 3.57 22.25 32.18
C GLN A 228 3.77 23.16 30.97
N ALA A 229 5.01 23.29 30.50
CA ALA A 229 5.31 24.08 29.31
C ALA A 229 4.70 23.44 28.05
N ASP A 230 4.77 22.09 27.94
CA ASP A 230 4.19 21.35 26.83
C ASP A 230 2.65 21.41 26.82
N MET A 231 2.01 21.36 27.98
CA MET A 231 0.57 21.59 28.13
C MET A 231 0.14 22.98 27.68
N ALA A 232 0.92 24.02 28.04
CA ALA A 232 0.64 25.38 27.59
C ALA A 232 0.80 25.54 26.07
N ALA A 233 1.86 24.93 25.50
CA ALA A 233 2.11 24.95 24.07
C ALA A 233 1.04 24.16 23.28
N PHE A 234 0.57 23.01 23.81
CA PHE A 234 -0.56 22.27 23.28
C PHE A 234 -1.85 23.08 23.32
N ALA A 235 -2.16 23.69 24.47
CA ALA A 235 -3.38 24.50 24.64
C ALA A 235 -3.47 25.64 23.63
N ALA A 236 -2.35 26.33 23.37
CA ALA A 236 -2.30 27.42 22.39
C ALA A 236 -2.58 26.93 20.95
N ARG A 237 -2.05 25.78 20.55
CA ARG A 237 -2.31 25.17 19.24
C ARG A 237 -3.73 24.64 19.12
N ASN A 238 -4.22 23.99 20.17
CA ASN A 238 -5.60 23.47 20.22
C ASN A 238 -6.63 24.60 20.16
N GLU A 239 -6.35 25.75 20.76
CA GLU A 239 -7.21 26.92 20.66
C GLU A 239 -7.29 27.48 19.25
N LYS A 240 -6.16 27.58 18.52
CA LYS A 240 -6.17 27.93 17.10
C LYS A 240 -7.01 26.96 16.25
N LEU A 241 -6.88 25.64 16.52
CA LEU A 241 -7.68 24.62 15.87
C LEU A 241 -9.16 24.79 16.18
N ARG A 242 -9.52 25.07 17.46
CA ARG A 242 -10.90 25.32 17.89
C ARG A 242 -11.51 26.52 17.16
N GLU A 243 -10.78 27.63 17.05
CA GLU A 243 -11.26 28.84 16.35
C GLU A 243 -11.49 28.56 14.86
N ALA A 244 -10.52 27.95 14.18
CA ALA A 244 -10.62 27.60 12.77
C ALA A 244 -11.75 26.58 12.53
N GLY A 245 -11.87 25.57 13.39
CA GLY A 245 -12.91 24.56 13.34
C GLY A 245 -14.31 25.15 13.58
N THR A 246 -14.45 26.03 14.55
CA THR A 246 -15.72 26.74 14.81
C THR A 246 -16.16 27.53 13.58
N GLY A 247 -15.24 28.30 12.95
CA GLY A 247 -15.54 29.03 11.72
C GLY A 247 -15.95 28.10 10.56
N ALA A 248 -15.22 27.01 10.35
CA ALA A 248 -15.52 26.03 9.31
C ALA A 248 -16.89 25.38 9.49
N GLN A 249 -17.18 24.89 10.72
CA GLN A 249 -18.43 24.22 11.02
C GLN A 249 -19.63 25.15 11.06
N SER A 250 -19.47 26.40 11.49
CA SER A 250 -20.57 27.38 11.50
C SER A 250 -21.15 27.62 10.11
N TYR A 251 -20.29 27.82 9.10
CA TYR A 251 -20.74 27.99 7.71
C TYR A 251 -21.29 26.69 7.13
N ALA A 252 -20.68 25.54 7.41
CA ALA A 252 -21.15 24.25 6.93
C ALA A 252 -22.50 23.86 7.56
N ALA A 253 -22.64 24.04 8.88
CA ALA A 253 -23.85 23.66 9.61
C ALA A 253 -25.06 24.53 9.25
N THR A 254 -24.86 25.82 8.91
CA THR A 254 -25.95 26.71 8.49
C THR A 254 -26.43 26.46 7.08
N MET A 255 -25.66 25.76 6.25
CA MET A 255 -26.01 25.53 4.84
C MET A 255 -27.31 24.75 4.68
N ILE A 256 -27.46 23.60 5.36
CA ILE A 256 -28.67 22.76 5.25
C ILE A 256 -29.92 23.47 5.77
N PRO A 257 -29.94 24.06 6.99
CA PRO A 257 -31.10 24.81 7.47
C PRO A 257 -31.52 25.96 6.57
N ALA A 258 -30.54 26.71 6.03
CA ALA A 258 -30.86 27.84 5.13
C ALA A 258 -31.48 27.36 3.80
N VAL A 259 -30.91 26.33 3.18
CA VAL A 259 -31.47 25.73 1.94
C VAL A 259 -32.89 25.19 2.19
N VAL A 260 -33.11 24.52 3.32
CA VAL A 260 -34.45 24.03 3.71
C VAL A 260 -35.41 25.20 3.95
N SER A 261 -34.99 26.28 4.61
CA SER A 261 -35.81 27.47 4.84
C SER A 261 -36.18 28.18 3.53
N ILE A 262 -35.24 28.33 2.60
CA ILE A 262 -35.52 28.84 1.24
C ILE A 262 -36.51 27.92 0.52
N GLY A 263 -36.37 26.59 0.68
CA GLY A 263 -37.30 25.60 0.16
C GLY A 263 -38.72 25.74 0.72
N TYR A 264 -38.87 25.96 2.03
CA TYR A 264 -40.20 26.21 2.64
C TYR A 264 -40.81 27.55 2.18
N LEU A 265 -40.00 28.60 2.03
CA LEU A 265 -40.48 29.87 1.51
C LEU A 265 -40.96 29.71 0.06
N ASN A 266 -40.18 29.04 -0.79
CA ASN A 266 -40.55 28.73 -2.17
C ASN A 266 -41.86 27.91 -2.23
N TYR A 267 -41.97 26.87 -1.38
CA TYR A 267 -43.19 26.06 -1.24
C TYR A 267 -44.42 26.92 -0.86
N ALA A 268 -44.28 27.80 0.14
CA ALA A 268 -45.36 28.69 0.57
C ALA A 268 -45.82 29.65 -0.54
N VAL A 269 -44.86 30.27 -1.26
CA VAL A 269 -45.17 31.14 -2.40
C VAL A 269 -45.93 30.35 -3.48
N ILE A 270 -45.45 29.14 -3.81
CA ILE A 270 -46.10 28.32 -4.84
C ILE A 270 -47.48 27.84 -4.38
N ALA A 271 -47.67 27.53 -3.11
CA ALA A 271 -49.00 27.15 -2.58
C ALA A 271 -50.02 28.29 -2.71
N VAL A 272 -49.62 29.52 -2.39
CA VAL A 272 -50.49 30.70 -2.51
C VAL A 272 -50.78 31.02 -3.98
N VAL A 273 -49.73 31.16 -4.80
CA VAL A 273 -49.90 31.49 -6.23
C VAL A 273 -50.62 30.39 -6.99
N GLY A 274 -50.25 29.12 -6.72
CA GLY A 274 -50.94 27.95 -7.31
C GLY A 274 -52.38 27.84 -6.90
N GLY A 275 -52.72 28.12 -5.62
CA GLY A 275 -54.09 28.17 -5.13
C GLY A 275 -54.93 29.26 -5.86
N LEU A 276 -54.37 30.45 -6.02
CA LEU A 276 -55.02 31.51 -6.82
C LEU A 276 -55.23 31.10 -8.28
N MET A 277 -54.24 30.40 -8.88
CA MET A 277 -54.40 29.91 -10.27
C MET A 277 -55.49 28.84 -10.41
N VAL A 278 -55.65 27.97 -9.38
CA VAL A 278 -56.79 27.02 -9.36
C VAL A 278 -58.12 27.75 -9.25
N MET A 279 -58.21 28.78 -8.40
CA MET A 279 -59.43 29.60 -8.30
C MET A 279 -59.79 30.30 -9.60
N TRP A 280 -58.78 30.71 -10.40
CA TRP A 280 -59.00 31.35 -11.72
C TRP A 280 -59.18 30.34 -12.86
N GLY A 281 -59.18 29.02 -12.57
CA GLY A 281 -59.34 28.00 -13.60
C GLY A 281 -58.13 27.76 -14.48
N TRP A 282 -56.94 28.28 -14.09
CA TRP A 282 -55.67 28.14 -14.87
C TRP A 282 -54.90 26.85 -14.52
N SER A 283 -55.35 26.12 -13.50
CA SER A 283 -54.79 24.82 -13.06
C SER A 283 -55.85 23.98 -12.40
N ASP A 284 -55.68 22.66 -12.34
CA ASP A 284 -56.49 21.74 -11.57
C ASP A 284 -55.92 21.47 -10.16
N LEU A 285 -56.75 21.09 -9.21
CA LEU A 285 -56.34 20.87 -7.82
C LEU A 285 -55.37 19.68 -7.67
N GLY A 286 -55.56 18.63 -8.49
CA GLY A 286 -54.67 17.46 -8.47
C GLY A 286 -53.27 17.80 -9.00
N SER A 287 -53.19 18.68 -10.06
CA SER A 287 -51.90 19.19 -10.53
C SER A 287 -51.19 20.01 -9.46
N LEU A 288 -51.90 20.88 -8.74
CA LEU A 288 -51.32 21.67 -7.65
C LEU A 288 -50.82 20.77 -6.53
N ALA A 289 -51.63 19.76 -6.14
CA ALA A 289 -51.23 18.79 -5.11
C ALA A 289 -49.91 18.04 -5.48
N SER A 290 -49.86 17.47 -6.69
CA SER A 290 -48.61 16.81 -7.19
C SER A 290 -47.44 17.78 -7.28
N TYR A 291 -47.72 19.01 -7.73
CA TYR A 291 -46.70 20.05 -7.89
C TYR A 291 -46.05 20.40 -6.55
N LEU A 292 -46.81 20.61 -5.51
CA LEU A 292 -46.31 20.91 -4.17
C LEU A 292 -45.42 19.80 -3.62
N VAL A 293 -45.80 18.52 -3.84
CA VAL A 293 -44.97 17.37 -3.43
C VAL A 293 -43.68 17.34 -4.20
N PHE A 294 -43.66 17.57 -5.51
CA PHE A 294 -42.43 17.61 -6.30
C PHE A 294 -41.50 18.72 -5.85
N VAL A 295 -42.00 19.93 -5.59
CA VAL A 295 -41.17 21.05 -5.09
C VAL A 295 -40.51 20.70 -3.77
N ARG A 296 -41.24 20.06 -2.86
CA ARG A 296 -40.72 19.63 -1.57
C ARG A 296 -39.65 18.54 -1.72
N GLN A 297 -39.86 17.58 -2.62
CA GLN A 297 -38.94 16.45 -2.82
C GLN A 297 -37.62 16.85 -3.50
N THR A 298 -37.54 17.95 -4.23
CA THR A 298 -36.33 18.33 -4.99
C THR A 298 -35.22 18.92 -4.12
N THR A 299 -35.53 19.41 -2.92
CA THR A 299 -34.56 20.07 -2.04
C THR A 299 -33.47 19.10 -1.55
N LEU A 300 -33.81 17.87 -1.20
CA LEU A 300 -32.87 16.87 -0.68
C LEU A 300 -31.89 16.35 -1.75
N PRO A 301 -32.31 15.97 -2.95
CA PRO A 301 -31.42 15.49 -4.02
C PRO A 301 -30.31 16.48 -4.41
N ILE A 302 -30.56 17.77 -4.37
CA ILE A 302 -29.56 18.81 -4.67
C ILE A 302 -28.40 18.76 -3.66
N ASN A 303 -28.71 18.60 -2.38
CA ASN A 303 -27.68 18.44 -1.33
C ASN A 303 -26.91 17.13 -1.50
N GLN A 304 -27.58 16.04 -1.85
CA GLN A 304 -26.95 14.75 -2.10
C GLN A 304 -25.93 14.81 -3.23
N LEU A 305 -26.23 15.47 -4.36
CA LEU A 305 -25.29 15.64 -5.46
C LEU A 305 -23.97 16.29 -5.01
N THR A 306 -24.05 17.31 -4.16
CA THR A 306 -22.87 17.99 -3.65
C THR A 306 -22.01 17.07 -2.77
N GLN A 307 -22.63 16.28 -1.90
CA GLN A 307 -21.94 15.31 -1.05
C GLN A 307 -21.29 14.19 -1.88
N GLN A 308 -22.01 13.65 -2.85
CA GLN A 308 -21.48 12.61 -3.75
C GLN A 308 -20.29 13.09 -4.57
N GLY A 309 -20.28 14.37 -5.00
CA GLY A 309 -19.12 14.96 -5.67
C GLY A 309 -17.85 14.92 -4.83
N ASN A 310 -17.94 15.16 -3.52
CA ASN A 310 -16.80 15.09 -2.61
C ASN A 310 -16.30 13.65 -2.42
N PHE A 311 -17.20 12.67 -2.26
CA PHE A 311 -16.84 11.25 -2.17
C PHE A 311 -16.14 10.76 -3.43
N LEU A 312 -16.65 11.12 -4.61
CA LEU A 312 -16.03 10.75 -5.89
C LEU A 312 -14.62 11.37 -6.05
N LEU A 313 -14.44 12.63 -5.66
CA LEU A 313 -13.14 13.29 -5.72
C LEU A 313 -12.14 12.64 -4.76
N ALA A 314 -12.55 12.27 -3.55
CA ALA A 314 -11.73 11.55 -2.59
C ALA A 314 -11.31 10.17 -3.12
N ALA A 315 -12.27 9.42 -3.70
CA ALA A 315 -12.00 8.12 -4.30
C ALA A 315 -11.04 8.20 -5.49
N LEU A 316 -11.20 9.22 -6.35
CA LEU A 316 -10.27 9.44 -7.46
C LEU A 316 -8.87 9.80 -6.97
N ALA A 317 -8.73 10.56 -5.88
CA ALA A 317 -7.43 10.82 -5.28
C ALA A 317 -6.77 9.55 -4.70
N GLY A 318 -7.56 8.66 -4.06
CA GLY A 318 -7.09 7.34 -3.62
C GLY A 318 -6.70 6.45 -4.79
N ALA A 319 -7.53 6.41 -5.83
CA ALA A 319 -7.26 5.66 -7.05
C ALA A 319 -6.00 6.15 -7.77
N GLU A 320 -5.75 7.46 -7.84
CA GLU A 320 -4.53 8.03 -8.41
C GLU A 320 -3.28 7.53 -7.69
N ARG A 321 -3.28 7.52 -6.35
CA ARG A 321 -2.15 6.98 -5.59
C ARG A 321 -1.90 5.50 -5.89
N ILE A 322 -2.95 4.69 -5.93
CA ILE A 322 -2.87 3.27 -6.27
C ILE A 322 -2.30 3.08 -7.69
N PHE A 323 -2.84 3.82 -8.67
CA PHE A 323 -2.40 3.69 -10.06
C PHE A 323 -0.99 4.22 -10.29
N THR A 324 -0.57 5.26 -9.57
CA THR A 324 0.82 5.74 -9.60
C THR A 324 1.79 4.63 -9.20
N VAL A 325 1.48 3.87 -8.15
CA VAL A 325 2.29 2.71 -7.76
C VAL A 325 2.24 1.61 -8.81
N MET A 326 1.06 1.34 -9.39
CA MET A 326 0.92 0.32 -10.46
C MET A 326 1.62 0.70 -11.78
N GLU A 327 2.03 1.95 -11.95
CA GLU A 327 2.75 2.45 -13.13
C GLU A 327 4.26 2.55 -12.91
N GLU A 328 4.72 2.33 -11.67
CA GLU A 328 6.15 2.23 -11.39
C GLU A 328 6.77 1.09 -12.21
N LYS A 329 7.99 1.31 -12.66
CA LYS A 329 8.67 0.33 -13.49
C LYS A 329 9.05 -0.90 -12.67
N PRO A 330 8.70 -2.11 -13.13
CA PRO A 330 9.13 -3.34 -12.49
C PRO A 330 10.65 -3.48 -12.54
N GLU A 331 11.19 -4.33 -11.67
CA GLU A 331 12.60 -4.67 -11.69
C GLU A 331 12.98 -5.26 -13.05
N ILE A 332 13.96 -4.63 -13.72
CA ILE A 332 14.43 -5.07 -15.04
C ILE A 332 15.29 -6.32 -14.86
N ASP A 333 14.97 -7.39 -15.57
CA ASP A 333 15.78 -8.61 -15.66
C ASP A 333 15.94 -9.03 -17.11
N GLU A 334 17.10 -8.70 -17.68
CA GLU A 334 17.49 -9.06 -19.05
C GLU A 334 18.41 -10.27 -19.09
N GLY A 335 18.60 -10.95 -17.97
CA GLY A 335 19.44 -12.13 -17.84
C GLY A 335 18.99 -13.29 -18.75
N THR A 336 19.95 -13.99 -19.33
CA THR A 336 19.72 -15.15 -20.21
C THR A 336 20.33 -16.44 -19.68
N VAL A 337 21.24 -16.30 -18.72
CA VAL A 337 21.87 -17.41 -18.02
C VAL A 337 20.97 -17.87 -16.87
N GLU A 338 20.69 -19.16 -16.85
CA GLU A 338 19.86 -19.82 -15.84
C GLU A 338 20.68 -20.74 -14.96
N LEU A 339 20.24 -20.94 -13.72
CA LEU A 339 20.80 -21.93 -12.81
C LEU A 339 20.02 -23.24 -12.95
N VAL A 340 20.71 -24.27 -13.46
CA VAL A 340 20.11 -25.58 -13.70
C VAL A 340 20.69 -26.67 -12.81
N SER A 341 19.86 -27.65 -12.45
CA SER A 341 20.30 -28.85 -11.75
C SER A 341 21.03 -29.77 -12.71
N VAL A 342 22.19 -30.29 -12.31
CA VAL A 342 23.03 -31.10 -13.20
C VAL A 342 23.44 -32.42 -12.58
N ARG A 343 23.72 -33.40 -13.46
CA ARG A 343 24.37 -34.66 -13.11
C ARG A 343 25.71 -34.74 -13.85
N GLU A 344 26.73 -35.14 -13.15
CA GLU A 344 28.04 -35.43 -13.69
C GLU A 344 28.03 -36.84 -14.30
N ASN A 345 28.41 -36.95 -15.57
CA ASN A 345 28.54 -38.21 -16.28
C ASN A 345 29.91 -38.86 -15.95
N SER A 346 30.09 -40.12 -16.34
CA SER A 346 31.34 -40.84 -16.13
C SER A 346 32.55 -40.27 -16.89
N ASP A 347 32.32 -39.45 -17.89
CA ASP A 347 33.33 -38.71 -18.66
C ASP A 347 33.65 -37.30 -18.10
N GLY A 348 33.04 -36.92 -16.97
CA GLY A 348 33.22 -35.60 -16.35
C GLY A 348 32.36 -34.49 -16.98
N THR A 349 31.53 -34.79 -17.98
CA THR A 349 30.61 -33.81 -18.57
C THR A 349 29.39 -33.63 -17.71
N LEU A 350 28.83 -32.39 -17.69
CA LEU A 350 27.61 -32.07 -16.98
C LEU A 350 26.40 -32.15 -17.92
N THR A 351 25.34 -32.81 -17.47
CA THR A 351 24.05 -32.83 -18.16
C THR A 351 22.94 -32.29 -17.28
N GLU A 352 22.09 -31.43 -17.85
CA GLU A 352 20.91 -30.89 -17.17
C GLU A 352 19.95 -32.04 -16.80
N CYS A 353 19.35 -31.99 -15.61
CA CYS A 353 18.37 -32.94 -15.16
C CYS A 353 17.18 -32.27 -14.48
N ALA A 354 15.98 -32.88 -14.60
CA ALA A 354 14.74 -32.33 -14.07
C ALA A 354 14.58 -32.43 -12.53
N GLY A 355 15.47 -33.18 -11.84
CA GLY A 355 15.41 -33.39 -10.40
C GLY A 355 16.52 -32.66 -9.66
N SER A 356 16.29 -32.32 -8.38
CA SER A 356 17.33 -31.75 -7.53
C SER A 356 18.40 -32.81 -7.23
N THR A 357 19.63 -32.58 -7.68
CA THR A 357 20.80 -33.45 -7.45
C THR A 357 21.73 -32.90 -6.39
N GLY A 358 21.48 -31.68 -5.88
CA GLY A 358 22.40 -30.94 -5.02
C GLY A 358 23.59 -30.31 -5.77
N ARG A 359 23.71 -30.55 -7.08
CA ARG A 359 24.73 -29.94 -7.95
C ARG A 359 24.09 -29.01 -8.95
N TRP A 360 24.69 -27.86 -9.16
CA TRP A 360 24.16 -26.79 -9.99
C TRP A 360 25.20 -26.33 -11.00
N ALA A 361 24.71 -25.84 -12.16
CA ALA A 361 25.56 -25.22 -13.18
C ALA A 361 24.82 -24.04 -13.85
N TRP A 362 25.58 -23.15 -14.41
CA TRP A 362 25.08 -22.06 -15.23
C TRP A 362 24.85 -22.53 -16.66
N CYS A 363 23.71 -22.21 -17.23
CA CYS A 363 23.30 -22.53 -18.60
C CYS A 363 22.91 -21.25 -19.35
N ASP A 364 23.67 -20.89 -20.37
CA ASP A 364 23.29 -19.78 -21.28
C ASP A 364 22.33 -20.28 -22.36
N ARG A 365 21.03 -20.02 -22.20
CA ARG A 365 19.99 -20.46 -23.15
C ARG A 365 20.15 -19.86 -24.56
N ARG A 366 20.88 -18.75 -24.72
CA ARG A 366 21.17 -18.16 -26.04
C ARG A 366 22.33 -18.86 -26.77
N ARG A 367 23.17 -19.59 -26.04
CA ARG A 367 24.34 -20.29 -26.57
C ARG A 367 24.34 -21.74 -26.12
N PRO A 368 23.45 -22.58 -26.68
CA PRO A 368 23.31 -23.98 -26.26
C PRO A 368 24.56 -24.83 -26.52
N ASP A 369 25.47 -24.36 -27.40
CA ASP A 369 26.72 -25.06 -27.73
C ASP A 369 27.82 -24.79 -26.68
N VAL A 370 27.63 -23.86 -25.75
CA VAL A 370 28.59 -23.60 -24.66
C VAL A 370 28.36 -24.63 -23.55
N PRO A 371 29.43 -25.31 -23.07
CA PRO A 371 29.31 -26.27 -21.97
C PRO A 371 28.69 -25.62 -20.73
N LEU A 372 28.02 -26.44 -19.92
CA LEU A 372 27.48 -26.02 -18.63
C LEU A 372 28.65 -25.68 -17.71
N GLU A 373 28.66 -24.45 -17.13
CA GLU A 373 29.68 -24.00 -16.19
C GLU A 373 29.28 -24.38 -14.77
N PRO A 374 30.06 -25.22 -14.07
CA PRO A 374 29.74 -25.60 -12.71
C PRO A 374 29.62 -24.39 -11.79
N LEU A 375 28.67 -24.42 -10.86
CA LEU A 375 28.51 -23.39 -9.83
C LEU A 375 29.58 -23.59 -8.74
N HIS A 376 30.58 -22.68 -8.69
CA HIS A 376 31.69 -22.72 -7.75
C HIS A 376 31.62 -21.65 -6.67
N GLY A 377 31.06 -20.47 -6.98
CA GLY A 377 31.00 -19.34 -6.06
C GLY A 377 32.22 -18.41 -6.14
N ASP A 378 32.87 -18.28 -7.30
CA ASP A 378 33.91 -17.26 -7.54
C ASP A 378 33.24 -15.91 -7.84
N VAL A 379 33.40 -14.91 -6.98
CA VAL A 379 32.81 -13.57 -7.13
C VAL A 379 33.92 -12.54 -7.26
N ARG A 380 33.84 -11.71 -8.31
CA ARG A 380 34.84 -10.66 -8.57
C ARG A 380 34.20 -9.34 -8.94
N PHE A 381 34.76 -8.26 -8.41
CA PHE A 381 34.44 -6.88 -8.75
C PHE A 381 35.57 -6.29 -9.57
N HIS A 382 35.24 -5.64 -10.68
CA HIS A 382 36.13 -5.03 -11.61
C HIS A 382 35.80 -3.54 -11.72
N ASP A 383 36.60 -2.69 -11.04
CA ASP A 383 36.49 -1.22 -11.01
C ASP A 383 35.08 -0.71 -10.78
N VAL A 384 34.36 -1.35 -9.83
CA VAL A 384 32.96 -1.08 -9.54
C VAL A 384 32.79 0.27 -8.87
N SER A 385 31.93 1.09 -9.45
CA SER A 385 31.49 2.36 -8.89
C SER A 385 29.96 2.35 -8.74
N PHE A 386 29.47 2.89 -7.60
CA PHE A 386 28.04 2.89 -7.29
C PHE A 386 27.65 4.03 -6.36
N GLY A 387 26.45 4.59 -6.58
CA GLY A 387 25.76 5.54 -5.69
C GLY A 387 24.25 5.30 -5.70
N TYR A 388 23.60 5.41 -4.54
CA TYR A 388 22.13 5.30 -4.44
C TYR A 388 21.40 6.47 -5.12
N THR A 389 22.10 7.61 -5.26
CA THR A 389 21.66 8.77 -6.03
C THR A 389 22.79 9.20 -6.97
N PRO A 390 22.49 9.80 -8.14
CA PRO A 390 23.51 10.24 -9.08
C PRO A 390 24.55 11.21 -8.49
N ASP A 391 24.13 12.01 -7.50
CA ASP A 391 24.94 13.07 -6.91
C ASP A 391 25.88 12.57 -5.79
N ARG A 392 25.71 11.33 -5.33
CA ARG A 392 26.49 10.81 -4.20
C ARG A 392 26.98 9.40 -4.46
N MET A 393 28.26 9.30 -4.88
CA MET A 393 28.95 8.02 -5.01
C MET A 393 29.28 7.45 -3.62
N ILE A 394 28.98 6.16 -3.43
CA ILE A 394 29.27 5.40 -2.20
C ILE A 394 30.47 4.49 -2.39
N LEU A 395 30.62 3.87 -3.57
CA LEU A 395 31.77 3.06 -3.95
C LEU A 395 32.42 3.66 -5.19
N GLN A 396 33.76 3.67 -5.22
CA GLN A 396 34.54 4.27 -6.31
C GLN A 396 35.69 3.35 -6.73
N ASN A 397 35.64 2.88 -7.99
CA ASN A 397 36.66 2.04 -8.64
C ASN A 397 37.10 0.85 -7.75
N LEU A 398 36.11 0.16 -7.16
CA LEU A 398 36.34 -0.91 -6.20
C LEU A 398 36.62 -2.22 -6.94
N SER A 399 37.79 -2.82 -6.74
CA SER A 399 38.16 -4.13 -7.27
C SER A 399 38.49 -5.10 -6.15
N LEU A 400 37.75 -6.21 -6.11
CA LEU A 400 37.92 -7.28 -5.13
C LEU A 400 37.61 -8.64 -5.76
N TYR A 401 38.06 -9.70 -5.10
CA TYR A 401 37.69 -11.07 -5.48
C TYR A 401 37.53 -11.96 -4.24
N ALA A 402 36.65 -12.94 -4.35
CA ALA A 402 36.53 -14.08 -3.43
C ALA A 402 36.59 -15.36 -4.26
N LYS A 403 37.55 -16.22 -3.97
CA LYS A 403 37.67 -17.53 -4.59
C LYS A 403 36.69 -18.51 -3.94
N PRO A 404 36.32 -19.61 -4.64
CA PRO A 404 35.49 -20.66 -4.06
C PRO A 404 35.97 -21.12 -2.68
N GLY A 405 35.06 -21.15 -1.70
CA GLY A 405 35.33 -21.54 -0.33
C GLY A 405 36.09 -20.50 0.51
N GLN A 406 36.40 -19.31 0.00
CA GLN A 406 37.13 -18.25 0.70
C GLN A 406 36.21 -17.40 1.57
N LYS A 407 36.64 -17.10 2.80
CA LYS A 407 35.94 -16.20 3.74
C LYS A 407 36.54 -14.79 3.65
N ILE A 408 35.74 -13.82 3.20
CA ILE A 408 36.11 -12.41 3.08
C ILE A 408 35.41 -11.61 4.18
N ALA A 409 36.18 -10.94 5.04
CA ALA A 409 35.66 -10.04 6.05
C ALA A 409 35.77 -8.58 5.60
N PHE A 410 34.64 -7.84 5.64
CA PHE A 410 34.61 -6.39 5.44
C PHE A 410 34.68 -5.67 6.79
N VAL A 411 35.66 -4.78 6.93
CA VAL A 411 35.88 -3.96 8.12
C VAL A 411 35.96 -2.49 7.71
N GLY A 412 35.58 -1.59 8.57
CA GLY A 412 35.60 -0.12 8.30
C GLY A 412 34.50 0.62 9.05
N SER A 413 34.54 1.93 9.05
CA SER A 413 33.59 2.81 9.72
C SER A 413 32.16 2.66 9.20
N THR A 414 31.20 3.12 9.99
CA THR A 414 29.79 3.20 9.53
C THR A 414 29.69 4.12 8.31
N GLY A 415 29.02 3.65 7.25
CA GLY A 415 28.93 4.40 5.99
C GLY A 415 30.09 4.18 5.01
N ALA A 416 31.09 3.35 5.33
CA ALA A 416 32.22 3.05 4.42
C ALA A 416 31.84 2.28 3.15
N GLY A 417 30.61 1.75 3.04
CA GLY A 417 30.11 1.04 1.85
C GLY A 417 29.99 -0.48 2.01
N LYS A 418 30.17 -1.04 3.21
CA LYS A 418 30.13 -2.50 3.46
C LYS A 418 28.80 -3.13 3.02
N THR A 419 27.69 -2.65 3.52
CA THR A 419 26.34 -3.12 3.15
C THR A 419 26.01 -2.86 1.66
N THR A 420 26.60 -1.82 1.07
CA THR A 420 26.44 -1.55 -0.36
C THR A 420 27.07 -2.65 -1.21
N ILE A 421 28.24 -3.16 -0.84
CA ILE A 421 28.88 -4.30 -1.54
C ILE A 421 27.96 -5.53 -1.52
N THR A 422 27.38 -5.86 -0.35
CA THR A 422 26.48 -7.01 -0.23
C THR A 422 25.20 -6.83 -1.05
N ASN A 423 24.65 -5.62 -1.11
CA ASN A 423 23.50 -5.30 -1.95
C ASN A 423 23.80 -5.45 -3.45
N LEU A 424 25.01 -5.14 -3.87
CA LEU A 424 25.45 -5.30 -5.27
C LEU A 424 25.71 -6.77 -5.64
N ILE A 425 26.23 -7.59 -4.72
CA ILE A 425 26.37 -9.05 -4.95
C ILE A 425 24.99 -9.68 -5.17
N ASN A 426 23.96 -9.29 -4.38
CA ASN A 426 22.58 -9.75 -4.54
C ASN A 426 21.88 -9.12 -5.77
N ARG A 427 22.55 -8.20 -6.46
CA ARG A 427 21.97 -7.45 -7.57
C ARG A 427 20.63 -6.81 -7.21
N PHE A 428 20.51 -6.27 -5.97
CA PHE A 428 19.38 -5.43 -5.58
C PHE A 428 19.44 -4.06 -6.22
N TYR A 429 20.66 -3.66 -6.61
CA TYR A 429 20.99 -2.43 -7.34
C TYR A 429 21.92 -2.77 -8.48
N GLU A 430 21.83 -2.03 -9.58
CA GLU A 430 22.75 -2.14 -10.70
C GLU A 430 23.96 -1.20 -10.48
N VAL A 431 25.15 -1.64 -10.87
CA VAL A 431 26.38 -0.83 -10.77
C VAL A 431 26.32 0.39 -11.68
N SER A 432 26.85 1.54 -11.22
CA SER A 432 26.95 2.76 -12.04
C SER A 432 28.13 2.71 -13.00
N GLY A 433 29.18 1.95 -12.67
CA GLY A 433 30.38 1.73 -13.51
C GLY A 433 31.06 0.43 -13.12
N GLY A 434 31.87 -0.11 -14.00
CA GLY A 434 32.55 -1.39 -13.81
C GLY A 434 31.64 -2.61 -14.02
N SER A 435 32.06 -3.76 -13.52
CA SER A 435 31.30 -5.01 -13.61
C SER A 435 31.52 -5.92 -12.41
N ILE A 436 30.55 -6.77 -12.12
CA ILE A 436 30.66 -7.85 -11.14
C ILE A 436 30.54 -9.15 -11.91
N THR A 437 31.45 -10.09 -11.68
CA THR A 437 31.38 -11.42 -12.28
C THR A 437 31.15 -12.48 -11.21
N TYR A 438 30.36 -13.49 -11.56
CA TYR A 438 30.12 -14.68 -10.77
C TYR A 438 30.46 -15.91 -11.62
N ASP A 439 31.41 -16.73 -11.15
CA ASP A 439 32.01 -17.82 -11.91
C ASP A 439 32.46 -17.40 -13.32
N GLY A 440 33.07 -16.21 -13.43
CA GLY A 440 33.54 -15.64 -14.67
C GLY A 440 32.51 -14.96 -15.56
N MET A 441 31.21 -15.09 -15.23
CA MET A 441 30.11 -14.45 -15.98
C MET A 441 29.69 -13.13 -15.35
N ASP A 442 29.41 -12.12 -16.18
CA ASP A 442 28.82 -10.86 -15.68
C ASP A 442 27.44 -11.13 -15.08
N VAL A 443 27.23 -10.68 -13.83
CA VAL A 443 25.96 -10.89 -13.12
C VAL A 443 24.75 -10.30 -13.85
N ARG A 444 24.96 -9.33 -14.76
CA ARG A 444 23.90 -8.75 -15.60
C ARG A 444 23.33 -9.73 -16.62
N LEU A 445 24.13 -10.74 -17.01
CA LEU A 445 23.72 -11.81 -17.91
C LEU A 445 22.95 -12.93 -17.21
N ILE A 446 23.07 -13.04 -15.90
CA ILE A 446 22.41 -14.07 -15.09
C ILE A 446 21.00 -13.58 -14.73
N LYS A 447 19.98 -14.43 -14.85
CA LYS A 447 18.63 -14.13 -14.36
C LYS A 447 18.68 -13.83 -12.85
N LYS A 448 18.05 -12.73 -12.43
CA LYS A 448 18.08 -12.27 -11.03
C LYS A 448 17.59 -13.32 -10.04
N ASN A 449 16.52 -14.04 -10.39
CA ASN A 449 15.97 -15.09 -9.55
C ASN A 449 16.97 -16.24 -9.37
N ASP A 450 17.69 -16.61 -10.41
CA ASP A 450 18.68 -17.68 -10.38
C ASP A 450 19.97 -17.25 -9.67
N LEU A 451 20.40 -16.00 -9.88
CA LEU A 451 21.49 -15.41 -9.10
C LEU A 451 21.16 -15.44 -7.60
N ARG A 452 20.01 -14.91 -7.20
CA ARG A 452 19.59 -14.85 -5.80
C ARG A 452 19.37 -16.24 -5.18
N ARG A 453 18.97 -17.22 -5.98
CA ARG A 453 18.84 -18.61 -5.55
C ARG A 453 20.20 -19.26 -5.22
N SER A 454 21.29 -18.80 -5.86
CA SER A 454 22.66 -19.27 -5.59
C SER A 454 23.30 -18.58 -4.38
N LEU A 455 22.61 -17.58 -3.78
CA LEU A 455 23.12 -16.78 -2.67
C LEU A 455 22.29 -17.04 -1.39
N GLY A 456 22.95 -17.20 -0.26
CA GLY A 456 22.32 -17.22 1.06
C GLY A 456 22.61 -15.93 1.81
N VAL A 457 21.59 -15.35 2.41
CA VAL A 457 21.73 -14.07 3.12
C VAL A 457 21.25 -14.19 4.56
N VAL A 458 22.09 -13.78 5.49
CA VAL A 458 21.72 -13.58 6.90
C VAL A 458 21.87 -12.09 7.21
N LEU A 459 20.74 -11.40 7.36
CA LEU A 459 20.69 -9.96 7.59
C LEU A 459 20.83 -9.65 9.09
N GLN A 460 21.30 -8.44 9.39
CA GLN A 460 21.37 -7.89 10.75
C GLN A 460 19.98 -7.85 11.39
N ASP A 461 18.99 -7.26 10.70
CA ASP A 461 17.60 -7.23 11.12
C ASP A 461 16.89 -8.49 10.64
N THR A 462 16.75 -9.45 11.54
CA THR A 462 16.11 -10.73 11.24
C THR A 462 14.60 -10.59 11.16
N HIS A 463 14.04 -10.80 10.00
CA HIS A 463 12.59 -10.83 9.77
C HIS A 463 12.07 -12.28 9.82
N LEU A 464 11.07 -12.53 10.68
CA LEU A 464 10.34 -13.80 10.76
C LEU A 464 8.89 -13.59 10.34
N PHE A 465 8.39 -14.55 9.58
CA PHE A 465 7.00 -14.52 9.11
C PHE A 465 6.07 -15.23 10.09
N THR A 466 4.83 -14.80 10.15
CA THR A 466 3.79 -15.50 10.90
C THR A 466 3.59 -16.90 10.31
N GLY A 467 3.81 -17.93 11.12
CA GLY A 467 3.79 -19.34 10.72
C GLY A 467 4.50 -20.19 11.76
N THR A 468 4.72 -21.45 11.48
CA THR A 468 5.49 -22.31 12.41
C THR A 468 7.00 -22.01 12.34
N VAL A 469 7.74 -22.43 13.34
CA VAL A 469 9.22 -22.41 13.31
C VAL A 469 9.72 -23.18 12.08
N ALA A 470 9.14 -24.35 11.79
CA ALA A 470 9.49 -25.14 10.61
C ALA A 470 9.24 -24.37 9.31
N ASP A 471 8.11 -23.62 9.18
CA ASP A 471 7.82 -22.83 8.00
C ASP A 471 8.82 -21.69 7.82
N ASN A 472 9.24 -21.06 8.91
CA ASN A 472 10.25 -20.02 8.88
C ASN A 472 11.63 -20.54 8.41
N ILE A 473 12.02 -21.75 8.79
CA ILE A 473 13.25 -22.38 8.28
C ILE A 473 13.04 -22.79 6.81
N ARG A 474 11.90 -23.44 6.48
CA ARG A 474 11.54 -23.86 5.12
C ARG A 474 11.49 -22.73 4.11
N PHE A 475 11.37 -21.48 4.55
CA PHE A 475 11.42 -20.32 3.69
C PHE A 475 12.69 -20.23 2.83
N GLY A 476 13.81 -20.80 3.30
CA GLY A 476 15.06 -20.90 2.53
C GLY A 476 14.99 -21.95 1.40
N LYS A 477 14.17 -23.00 1.57
CA LYS A 477 13.95 -24.07 0.58
C LYS A 477 12.54 -24.60 0.74
N LEU A 478 11.61 -24.19 -0.13
CA LEU A 478 10.17 -24.43 0.04
C LEU A 478 9.78 -25.92 0.02
N ASP A 479 10.53 -26.75 -0.67
CA ASP A 479 10.36 -28.21 -0.76
C ASP A 479 11.17 -29.00 0.29
N ALA A 480 11.78 -28.30 1.27
CA ALA A 480 12.56 -28.94 2.32
C ALA A 480 11.73 -29.92 3.15
N THR A 481 12.26 -31.13 3.30
CA THR A 481 11.71 -32.16 4.18
C THR A 481 11.93 -31.82 5.65
N GLN A 482 11.16 -32.42 6.55
CA GLN A 482 11.34 -32.22 7.99
C GLN A 482 12.77 -32.59 8.45
N ALA A 483 13.36 -33.61 7.87
CA ALA A 483 14.73 -34.06 8.20
C ALA A 483 15.78 -33.01 7.78
N GLU A 484 15.60 -32.35 6.60
CA GLU A 484 16.48 -31.26 6.15
C GLU A 484 16.33 -30.03 7.06
N ILE A 485 15.12 -29.68 7.50
CA ILE A 485 14.85 -28.60 8.43
C ILE A 485 15.56 -28.85 9.78
N GLU A 486 15.46 -30.07 10.32
CA GLU A 486 16.11 -30.44 11.56
C GLU A 486 17.65 -30.47 11.44
N LYS A 487 18.17 -30.90 10.28
CA LYS A 487 19.61 -30.84 9.97
C LYS A 487 20.08 -29.38 9.96
N ALA A 488 19.38 -28.51 9.26
CA ALA A 488 19.70 -27.07 9.17
C ALA A 488 19.63 -26.40 10.55
N ALA A 489 18.63 -26.73 11.38
CA ALA A 489 18.51 -26.25 12.74
C ALA A 489 19.66 -26.69 13.64
N LYS A 490 20.21 -27.91 13.45
CA LYS A 490 21.40 -28.40 14.17
C LYS A 490 22.64 -27.64 13.74
N ILE A 491 22.86 -27.40 12.46
CA ILE A 491 23.97 -26.58 11.94
C ILE A 491 23.94 -25.19 12.58
N ALA A 492 22.76 -24.55 12.58
CA ALA A 492 22.54 -23.23 13.18
C ALA A 492 22.57 -23.22 14.73
N ASN A 493 22.77 -24.34 15.41
CA ASN A 493 22.58 -24.48 16.86
C ASN A 493 21.19 -24.07 17.39
N ALA A 494 20.16 -24.10 16.54
CA ALA A 494 18.79 -23.76 16.87
C ALA A 494 17.98 -24.93 17.45
N ASP A 495 18.29 -26.18 17.08
CA ASP A 495 17.52 -27.39 17.45
C ASP A 495 17.27 -27.51 18.96
N SER A 496 18.27 -27.19 19.77
CA SER A 496 18.20 -27.34 21.23
C SER A 496 17.17 -26.41 21.88
N PHE A 497 17.01 -25.17 21.40
CA PHE A 497 15.97 -24.27 21.91
C PHE A 497 14.62 -24.56 21.27
N ILE A 498 14.57 -24.91 19.96
CA ILE A 498 13.33 -25.26 19.29
C ILE A 498 12.61 -26.39 19.99
N ARG A 499 13.32 -27.48 20.35
CA ARG A 499 12.74 -28.61 21.07
C ARG A 499 12.20 -28.26 22.47
N ARG A 500 12.64 -27.14 23.04
CA ARG A 500 12.15 -26.66 24.35
C ARG A 500 10.91 -25.76 24.22
N LEU A 501 10.57 -25.35 23.01
CA LEU A 501 9.32 -24.61 22.77
C LEU A 501 8.11 -25.54 22.97
N PRO A 502 6.95 -25.02 23.37
CA PRO A 502 5.77 -25.83 23.72
C PRO A 502 5.35 -26.86 22.67
N GLN A 503 5.52 -26.54 21.39
CA GLN A 503 5.16 -27.38 20.23
C GLN A 503 6.39 -27.70 19.35
N GLY A 504 7.62 -27.48 19.86
CA GLY A 504 8.84 -27.69 19.10
C GLY A 504 8.84 -26.93 17.75
N TYR A 505 9.12 -27.62 16.67
CA TYR A 505 9.14 -27.10 15.32
C TYR A 505 7.77 -26.58 14.83
N ASN A 506 6.66 -27.05 15.43
CA ASN A 506 5.31 -26.59 15.12
C ASN A 506 4.87 -25.38 15.95
N THR A 507 5.73 -24.83 16.79
CA THR A 507 5.44 -23.62 17.57
C THR A 507 5.19 -22.45 16.62
N MET A 508 4.08 -21.76 16.83
CA MET A 508 3.72 -20.57 16.04
C MET A 508 4.62 -19.39 16.40
N VAL A 509 5.19 -18.79 15.37
CA VAL A 509 5.89 -17.50 15.42
C VAL A 509 4.91 -16.42 15.05
N THR A 510 4.80 -15.38 15.86
CA THR A 510 3.84 -14.28 15.67
C THR A 510 4.57 -12.94 15.51
N SER A 511 3.97 -12.01 14.77
CA SER A 511 4.41 -10.61 14.70
C SER A 511 5.94 -10.43 14.70
N ASP A 512 6.60 -10.89 13.65
CA ASP A 512 8.07 -10.76 13.51
C ASP A 512 8.88 -11.45 14.63
N GLY A 513 8.34 -12.53 15.19
CA GLY A 513 9.00 -13.28 16.26
C GLY A 513 8.98 -12.59 17.62
N ALA A 514 7.94 -11.79 17.91
CA ALA A 514 7.80 -11.10 19.20
C ALA A 514 7.79 -12.05 20.41
N ASN A 515 7.43 -13.32 20.19
CA ASN A 515 7.46 -14.38 21.20
C ASN A 515 8.83 -15.08 21.33
N LEU A 516 9.85 -14.63 20.61
CA LEU A 516 11.21 -15.16 20.63
C LEU A 516 12.22 -14.08 21.03
N SER A 517 13.31 -14.49 21.69
CA SER A 517 14.41 -13.56 21.95
C SER A 517 15.13 -13.17 20.64
N GLN A 518 15.84 -12.05 20.64
CA GLN A 518 16.60 -11.61 19.47
C GLN A 518 17.60 -12.67 18.99
N GLY A 519 18.31 -13.32 19.91
CA GLY A 519 19.23 -14.38 19.55
C GLY A 519 18.55 -15.62 18.97
N GLN A 520 17.36 -16.01 19.49
CA GLN A 520 16.58 -17.10 18.91
C GLN A 520 16.13 -16.79 17.48
N ARG A 521 15.70 -15.53 17.21
CA ARG A 521 15.35 -15.09 15.86
C ARG A 521 16.55 -15.21 14.92
N GLN A 522 17.75 -14.80 15.38
CA GLN A 522 18.96 -14.86 14.57
C GLN A 522 19.36 -16.33 14.28
N LEU A 523 19.26 -17.24 15.26
CA LEU A 523 19.49 -18.67 15.02
C LEU A 523 18.53 -19.26 13.98
N LEU A 524 17.27 -18.80 13.94
CA LEU A 524 16.33 -19.22 12.89
C LEU A 524 16.69 -18.65 11.52
N ALA A 525 17.22 -17.41 11.44
CA ALA A 525 17.72 -16.86 10.18
C ALA A 525 18.94 -17.64 9.65
N ILE A 526 19.84 -18.03 10.53
CA ILE A 526 20.97 -18.92 10.19
C ILE A 526 20.46 -20.27 9.69
N ALA A 527 19.48 -20.88 10.36
CA ALA A 527 18.87 -22.14 9.93
C ALA A 527 18.17 -22.02 8.56
N ARG A 528 17.54 -20.86 8.27
CA ARG A 528 16.96 -20.54 6.96
C ARG A 528 18.00 -20.51 5.84
N ALA A 529 19.17 -19.93 6.10
CA ALA A 529 20.28 -19.95 5.17
C ALA A 529 20.89 -21.37 5.03
N ALA A 530 21.00 -22.10 6.13
CA ALA A 530 21.54 -23.47 6.14
C ALA A 530 20.69 -24.48 5.38
N VAL A 531 19.36 -24.35 5.37
CA VAL A 531 18.49 -25.27 4.61
C VAL A 531 18.57 -25.03 3.10
N ALA A 532 18.89 -23.80 2.69
CA ALA A 532 19.07 -23.45 1.28
C ALA A 532 20.39 -24.00 0.71
N ASP A 533 21.43 -24.14 1.55
CA ASP A 533 22.76 -24.68 1.23
C ASP A 533 23.37 -24.05 -0.05
N PRO A 534 23.47 -22.71 -0.14
CA PRO A 534 23.95 -22.01 -1.33
C PRO A 534 25.49 -21.93 -1.34
N PRO A 535 26.18 -21.93 -2.49
CA PRO A 535 27.64 -21.89 -2.55
C PRO A 535 28.25 -20.57 -2.06
N VAL A 536 27.48 -19.48 -2.06
CA VAL A 536 27.91 -18.16 -1.58
C VAL A 536 27.00 -17.68 -0.46
N LEU A 537 27.59 -17.25 0.64
CA LEU A 537 26.92 -16.70 1.81
C LEU A 537 27.27 -15.23 2.02
N ILE A 538 26.27 -14.45 2.34
CA ILE A 538 26.39 -13.04 2.71
C ILE A 538 25.85 -12.88 4.13
N LEU A 539 26.73 -12.49 5.05
CA LEU A 539 26.44 -12.46 6.48
C LEU A 539 26.65 -11.03 7.00
N ASP A 540 25.61 -10.45 7.58
CA ASP A 540 25.69 -9.16 8.27
C ASP A 540 25.62 -9.38 9.78
N GLU A 541 26.77 -9.19 10.45
CA GLU A 541 26.97 -9.57 11.85
C GLU A 541 26.81 -8.36 12.79
N ALA A 542 25.59 -7.94 13.09
CA ALA A 542 25.37 -6.96 14.14
C ALA A 542 24.60 -7.57 15.33
N THR A 543 25.27 -7.67 16.47
CA THR A 543 24.70 -8.27 17.69
C THR A 543 24.94 -7.39 18.92
N SER A 544 24.43 -6.16 18.90
CA SER A 544 24.67 -5.19 19.98
C SER A 544 23.84 -5.37 21.26
N SER A 545 23.04 -6.45 21.41
CA SER A 545 22.12 -6.58 22.56
C SER A 545 21.77 -8.03 22.91
N ILE A 546 22.70 -8.98 22.76
CA ILE A 546 22.48 -10.41 23.01
C ILE A 546 23.36 -10.85 24.20
N ASP A 547 22.81 -11.71 25.06
CA ASP A 547 23.56 -12.30 26.19
C ASP A 547 24.72 -13.17 25.68
N THR A 548 25.81 -13.22 26.44
CA THR A 548 27.06 -13.90 26.07
C THR A 548 26.89 -15.39 25.73
N ARG A 549 25.95 -16.09 26.41
CA ARG A 549 25.68 -17.50 26.12
C ARG A 549 25.02 -17.70 24.76
N THR A 550 24.01 -16.92 24.45
CA THR A 550 23.32 -16.98 23.16
C THR A 550 24.24 -16.50 22.04
N GLU A 551 25.09 -15.54 22.33
CA GLU A 551 26.13 -15.07 21.44
C GLU A 551 27.08 -16.18 21.00
N ALA A 552 27.58 -16.97 21.94
CA ALA A 552 28.43 -18.13 21.63
C ALA A 552 27.72 -19.19 20.77
N LEU A 553 26.41 -19.40 20.97
CA LEU A 553 25.60 -20.30 20.13
C LEU A 553 25.44 -19.77 18.70
N ILE A 554 25.21 -18.47 18.54
CA ILE A 554 25.12 -17.80 17.22
C ILE A 554 26.46 -17.94 16.50
N GLN A 555 27.56 -17.61 17.18
CA GLN A 555 28.91 -17.73 16.58
C GLN A 555 29.17 -19.16 16.09
N LYS A 556 28.91 -20.16 16.93
CA LYS A 556 29.06 -21.57 16.54
C LYS A 556 28.14 -21.96 15.37
N GLY A 557 26.91 -21.41 15.32
CA GLY A 557 26.00 -21.64 14.22
C GLY A 557 26.49 -20.99 12.92
N MET A 558 27.03 -19.77 13.02
CA MET A 558 27.64 -19.06 11.89
C MET A 558 28.87 -19.80 11.36
N ASP A 559 29.77 -20.28 12.27
CA ASP A 559 30.97 -21.04 11.89
C ASP A 559 30.59 -22.33 11.14
N GLY A 560 29.57 -23.06 11.65
CA GLY A 560 29.05 -24.26 10.99
C GLY A 560 28.38 -23.96 9.62
N LEU A 561 27.71 -22.80 9.47
CA LEU A 561 27.14 -22.39 8.21
C LEU A 561 28.23 -21.99 7.20
N MET A 562 29.33 -21.39 7.64
CA MET A 562 30.40 -20.89 6.75
C MET A 562 31.30 -22.02 6.23
N GLU A 563 31.26 -23.21 6.80
CA GLU A 563 32.16 -24.30 6.39
C GLU A 563 31.87 -24.77 4.97
N GLY A 564 32.89 -24.74 4.11
CA GLY A 564 32.80 -25.17 2.71
C GLY A 564 32.19 -24.14 1.74
N HIS A 565 31.80 -22.98 2.21
CA HIS A 565 31.15 -21.93 1.40
C HIS A 565 32.07 -20.76 1.11
N THR A 566 31.82 -20.05 0.00
CA THR A 566 32.39 -18.71 -0.22
C THR A 566 31.59 -17.73 0.63
N VAL A 567 32.27 -16.97 1.49
CA VAL A 567 31.57 -16.13 2.48
C VAL A 567 32.00 -14.68 2.40
N PHE A 568 31.03 -13.80 2.31
CA PHE A 568 31.19 -12.37 2.52
C PHE A 568 30.55 -12.00 3.87
N VAL A 569 31.37 -11.55 4.82
CA VAL A 569 30.89 -11.17 6.13
C VAL A 569 31.17 -9.70 6.44
N ILE A 570 30.14 -8.96 6.82
CA ILE A 570 30.29 -7.63 7.43
C ILE A 570 30.57 -7.90 8.91
N ALA A 571 31.86 -7.83 9.25
CA ALA A 571 32.31 -8.26 10.56
C ALA A 571 32.26 -7.11 11.57
N HIS A 572 31.56 -7.34 12.67
CA HIS A 572 31.52 -6.51 13.86
C HIS A 572 32.20 -7.18 15.07
N ARG A 573 32.74 -8.39 14.88
CA ARG A 573 33.38 -9.19 15.95
C ARG A 573 34.82 -9.52 15.60
N LEU A 574 35.68 -9.44 16.62
CA LEU A 574 37.10 -9.75 16.48
C LEU A 574 37.34 -11.20 16.04
N SER A 575 36.56 -12.17 16.55
CA SER A 575 36.68 -13.59 16.20
C SER A 575 36.41 -13.85 14.72
N THR A 576 35.37 -13.24 14.14
CA THR A 576 35.03 -13.41 12.75
C THR A 576 36.06 -12.77 11.82
N VAL A 577 36.56 -11.59 12.19
CA VAL A 577 37.64 -10.92 11.46
C VAL A 577 38.91 -11.75 11.46
N ARG A 578 39.31 -12.26 12.63
CA ARG A 578 40.55 -13.06 12.82
C ARG A 578 40.57 -14.35 11.99
N ASN A 579 39.42 -15.01 11.87
CA ASN A 579 39.28 -16.28 11.17
C ASN A 579 38.97 -16.15 9.67
N ALA A 580 38.99 -14.95 9.12
CA ALA A 580 38.79 -14.70 7.68
C ALA A 580 40.08 -14.99 6.88
N ASP A 581 39.91 -15.56 5.68
CA ASP A 581 41.02 -15.81 4.75
C ASP A 581 41.58 -14.51 4.15
N ALA A 582 40.71 -13.51 4.01
CA ALA A 582 41.12 -12.16 3.65
C ALA A 582 40.23 -11.12 4.33
N ILE A 583 40.85 -10.07 4.82
CA ILE A 583 40.18 -8.91 5.40
C ILE A 583 40.32 -7.75 4.40
N ILE A 584 39.21 -7.09 4.13
CA ILE A 584 39.13 -5.91 3.27
C ILE A 584 38.73 -4.74 4.15
N VAL A 585 39.63 -3.76 4.26
CA VAL A 585 39.38 -2.52 5.00
C VAL A 585 38.84 -1.48 4.04
N LEU A 586 37.66 -0.97 4.37
CA LEU A 586 36.95 0.03 3.55
C LEU A 586 36.93 1.37 4.27
N GLU A 587 37.27 2.42 3.55
CA GLU A 587 37.14 3.80 3.98
C GLU A 587 36.64 4.66 2.83
N HIS A 588 35.61 5.46 3.08
CA HIS A 588 35.02 6.38 2.09
C HIS A 588 34.76 5.76 0.70
N GLY A 589 34.35 4.48 0.66
CA GLY A 589 34.03 3.77 -0.58
C GLY A 589 35.20 3.21 -1.35
N HIS A 590 36.42 3.25 -0.77
CA HIS A 590 37.65 2.67 -1.33
C HIS A 590 38.17 1.54 -0.47
N ILE A 591 38.84 0.58 -1.10
CA ILE A 591 39.65 -0.43 -0.38
C ILE A 591 41.00 0.20 -0.06
N ILE A 592 41.31 0.38 1.23
CA ILE A 592 42.58 0.94 1.68
C ILE A 592 43.57 -0.13 2.08
N GLU A 593 43.11 -1.27 2.60
CA GLU A 593 43.95 -2.40 2.96
C GLU A 593 43.30 -3.71 2.59
N ARG A 594 44.10 -4.71 2.22
CA ARG A 594 43.73 -6.11 2.03
C ARG A 594 44.85 -7.02 2.47
N GLY A 595 44.52 -8.08 3.20
CA GLY A 595 45.45 -9.09 3.68
C GLY A 595 44.85 -10.03 4.70
N THR A 596 45.63 -10.93 5.25
CA THR A 596 45.27 -11.76 6.40
C THR A 596 45.38 -10.95 7.69
N HIS A 597 44.82 -11.46 8.78
CA HIS A 597 44.89 -10.85 10.10
C HIS A 597 46.35 -10.48 10.49
N ASP A 598 47.26 -11.43 10.38
CA ASP A 598 48.64 -11.26 10.81
C ASP A 598 49.42 -10.27 9.91
N GLU A 599 49.16 -10.31 8.58
CA GLU A 599 49.76 -9.37 7.63
C GLU A 599 49.32 -7.92 7.91
N LEU A 600 48.02 -7.70 8.16
CA LEU A 600 47.50 -6.37 8.41
C LEU A 600 47.93 -5.81 9.78
N LEU A 601 48.01 -6.65 10.81
CA LEU A 601 48.57 -6.25 12.11
C LEU A 601 50.04 -5.82 11.98
N ALA A 602 50.84 -6.56 11.19
CA ALA A 602 52.26 -6.25 10.97
C ALA A 602 52.45 -4.92 10.25
N LYS A 603 51.52 -4.52 9.35
CA LYS A 603 51.54 -3.25 8.64
C LYS A 603 51.30 -2.03 9.52
N LYS A 604 50.63 -2.21 10.70
CA LYS A 604 50.24 -1.15 11.64
C LYS A 604 49.47 0.00 10.99
N GLY A 605 48.65 -0.31 9.99
CA GLY A 605 47.79 0.60 9.27
C GLY A 605 46.43 0.83 9.93
N GLU A 606 45.40 1.15 9.12
CA GLU A 606 44.03 1.42 9.61
C GLU A 606 43.40 0.18 10.27
N TYR A 607 43.66 -1.03 9.72
CA TYR A 607 43.22 -2.27 10.36
C TYR A 607 43.73 -2.42 11.78
N TYR A 608 45.01 -2.09 12.00
CA TYR A 608 45.62 -2.15 13.34
C TYR A 608 44.88 -1.22 14.32
N GLN A 609 44.56 -0.02 13.90
CA GLN A 609 43.84 0.97 14.71
C GLN A 609 42.40 0.48 15.02
N LEU A 610 41.67 0.02 14.02
CA LEU A 610 40.34 -0.53 14.18
C LEU A 610 40.31 -1.77 15.08
N TYR A 611 41.29 -2.66 14.96
CA TYR A 611 41.41 -3.85 15.78
C TYR A 611 41.65 -3.50 17.26
N HIS A 612 42.55 -2.58 17.55
CA HIS A 612 42.82 -2.12 18.93
C HIS A 612 41.64 -1.33 19.48
N GLY A 613 41.01 -0.48 18.70
CA GLY A 613 39.81 0.24 19.13
C GLY A 613 38.60 -0.70 19.39
N MET A 614 38.45 -1.78 18.64
CA MET A 614 37.46 -2.83 18.94
C MET A 614 37.82 -3.61 20.23
N PHE A 615 39.10 -3.77 20.52
CA PHE A 615 39.55 -4.45 21.72
C PHE A 615 39.35 -3.63 23.01
N GLU A 616 39.45 -2.30 22.90
CA GLU A 616 39.22 -1.39 24.04
C GLU A 616 37.72 -1.23 24.37
N LEU A 617 36.82 -1.54 23.43
CA LEU A 617 35.36 -1.45 23.59
C LEU A 617 34.69 -2.80 23.93
N ALA A 618 35.41 -3.93 23.83
CA ALA A 618 34.92 -5.26 24.13
C ALA A 618 35.28 -5.70 25.57
#